data_1d57e23767fb9c477b581738529ab052
#
_entry.id   1d57e23767fb9c477b581738529ab052
#
_cell.length_a   1.000
_cell.length_b   1.000
_cell.length_c   1.000
_cell.angle_alpha   90.00
_cell.angle_beta   90.00
_cell.angle_gamma   90.00
#
_symmetry.space_group_name_H-M   'P 1'
#
loop_
_entity.id
_entity.type
_entity.pdbx_description
1 polymer ?
#
loop_
_entity_poly.entity_id
_entity_poly.type
_entity_poly.pdbx_seq_one_letter_code
_entity_poly.pdbx_strand_id
1 'polypeptide(L)'
;MPSKSKIVQLVASGDLRLSANQTCWPAQAAMEEGLGAALKAEGWEVKRAHALDTSKKHGFIDSQRLGIEVFRGIDPEAPLIVAEAVWQYSHHVLAGLTTHRGPILTVANWSGQWPGLVGMLNLNGSLTKAGVKYSTLWSEDFTDTFFKTKLKQWLKSGSISHDLSHVQKLEKVKVPAKPAALGKELAATLLADKAIMGIFDEGCMGMFNAIIPDHALHACGVFKERLSQAALYHETLQVSDSDALAIHTWMVKHGMTFQLGDNHVTQLTRDQVRLQCKMYAAALRIADDFGCDAIGIQYQQGLKDLLPASDLVEGMLNNSDRPPVKSRVRKRTLLEGQ
;
A
#
# COMPACT_ATOMS: atom_id res chain seq x y z
N MET A 1 35.10 24.25 -19.82
CA MET A 1 33.96 23.32 -19.87
C MET A 1 32.77 24.12 -19.44
N PRO A 2 31.63 24.10 -20.13
CA PRO A 2 30.42 24.75 -19.63
C PRO A 2 30.05 24.16 -18.27
N SER A 3 29.78 25.02 -17.31
CA SER A 3 29.30 24.62 -15.98
C SER A 3 28.05 23.75 -16.20
N LYS A 4 28.10 22.47 -15.79
CA LYS A 4 26.88 21.65 -15.78
C LYS A 4 25.82 22.41 -14.97
N SER A 5 24.68 22.70 -15.58
CA SER A 5 23.61 23.40 -14.89
C SER A 5 23.25 22.59 -13.64
N LYS A 6 23.28 23.23 -12.48
CA LYS A 6 22.93 22.63 -11.20
C LYS A 6 21.40 22.57 -11.08
N ILE A 7 20.76 21.76 -11.93
CA ILE A 7 19.32 21.60 -11.98
C ILE A 7 18.98 20.18 -11.53
N VAL A 8 18.02 20.07 -10.63
CA VAL A 8 17.39 18.81 -10.21
C VAL A 8 15.98 18.76 -10.78
N GLN A 9 15.63 17.68 -11.46
CA GLN A 9 14.25 17.44 -11.88
C GLN A 9 13.42 16.96 -10.71
N LEU A 10 12.16 17.38 -10.64
CA LEU A 10 11.22 16.95 -9.59
C LEU A 10 9.96 16.38 -10.21
N VAL A 11 9.54 15.23 -9.72
CA VAL A 11 8.24 14.61 -10.01
C VAL A 11 7.50 14.30 -8.72
N ALA A 12 6.17 14.30 -8.79
CA ALA A 12 5.29 13.89 -7.68
C ALA A 12 4.14 13.04 -8.21
N SER A 13 4.00 11.82 -7.70
CA SER A 13 2.88 10.95 -8.01
C SER A 13 1.68 11.24 -7.10
N GLY A 14 0.48 10.97 -7.57
CA GLY A 14 -0.76 11.13 -6.80
C GLY A 14 -1.61 9.88 -6.76
N ASP A 15 -2.84 10.05 -6.30
CA ASP A 15 -3.89 9.03 -6.27
C ASP A 15 -4.62 8.98 -7.63
N LEU A 16 -5.36 7.91 -7.89
CA LEU A 16 -6.28 7.80 -9.03
C LEU A 16 -7.51 8.70 -8.88
N ARG A 17 -7.88 9.02 -7.64
CA ARG A 17 -9.09 9.78 -7.33
C ARG A 17 -8.79 11.28 -7.32
N LEU A 18 -9.51 12.00 -8.17
CA LEU A 18 -9.38 13.46 -8.28
C LEU A 18 -9.56 14.18 -6.93
N SER A 19 -10.59 13.78 -6.16
CA SER A 19 -10.87 14.40 -4.85
C SER A 19 -9.73 14.22 -3.85
N ALA A 20 -9.07 13.05 -3.83
CA ALA A 20 -7.92 12.80 -2.97
C ALA A 20 -6.75 13.73 -3.36
N ASN A 21 -6.46 13.82 -4.65
CA ASN A 21 -5.41 14.72 -5.16
C ASN A 21 -5.69 16.18 -4.82
N GLN A 22 -6.92 16.63 -4.99
CA GLN A 22 -7.30 18.02 -4.64
C GLN A 22 -7.17 18.31 -3.14
N THR A 23 -7.56 17.36 -2.29
CA THR A 23 -7.44 17.50 -0.83
C THR A 23 -5.99 17.55 -0.37
N CYS A 24 -5.12 16.74 -0.98
CA CYS A 24 -3.72 16.60 -0.58
C CYS A 24 -2.78 17.62 -1.24
N TRP A 25 -3.19 18.25 -2.34
CA TRP A 25 -2.34 19.15 -3.10
C TRP A 25 -1.72 20.31 -2.30
N PRO A 26 -2.43 21.00 -1.40
CA PRO A 26 -1.83 22.07 -0.61
C PRO A 26 -0.63 21.60 0.23
N ALA A 27 -0.72 20.40 0.83
CA ALA A 27 0.38 19.83 1.60
C ALA A 27 1.57 19.45 0.70
N GLN A 28 1.32 18.90 -0.48
CA GLN A 28 2.36 18.59 -1.46
C GLN A 28 3.06 19.86 -1.95
N ALA A 29 2.32 20.91 -2.28
CA ALA A 29 2.88 22.17 -2.73
C ALA A 29 3.78 22.81 -1.67
N ALA A 30 3.34 22.83 -0.41
CA ALA A 30 4.14 23.35 0.71
C ALA A 30 5.42 22.52 0.93
N MET A 31 5.32 21.20 0.81
CA MET A 31 6.48 20.31 0.89
C MET A 31 7.48 20.57 -0.24
N GLU A 32 7.02 20.70 -1.46
CA GLU A 32 7.87 21.02 -2.62
C GLU A 32 8.54 22.39 -2.48
N GLU A 33 7.87 23.38 -1.91
CA GLU A 33 8.43 24.72 -1.62
C GLU A 33 9.56 24.61 -0.59
N GLY A 34 9.34 23.93 0.52
CA GLY A 34 10.36 23.72 1.55
C GLY A 34 11.59 22.96 1.03
N LEU A 35 11.37 21.90 0.26
CA LEU A 35 12.42 21.14 -0.40
C LEU A 35 13.19 22.01 -1.42
N GLY A 36 12.48 22.81 -2.20
CA GLY A 36 13.05 23.74 -3.15
C GLY A 36 13.94 24.79 -2.47
N ALA A 37 13.52 25.32 -1.32
CA ALA A 37 14.32 26.24 -0.51
C ALA A 37 15.61 25.59 -0.01
N ALA A 38 15.54 24.32 0.45
CA ALA A 38 16.71 23.56 0.90
C ALA A 38 17.72 23.33 -0.25
N LEU A 39 17.25 22.98 -1.44
CA LEU A 39 18.10 22.80 -2.64
C LEU A 39 18.71 24.11 -3.10
N LYS A 40 17.96 25.21 -3.10
CA LYS A 40 18.45 26.54 -3.43
C LYS A 40 19.56 27.01 -2.49
N ALA A 41 19.45 26.71 -1.20
CA ALA A 41 20.50 26.99 -0.21
C ALA A 41 21.83 26.29 -0.53
N GLU A 42 21.79 25.14 -1.23
CA GLU A 42 22.96 24.40 -1.71
C GLU A 42 23.39 24.84 -3.14
N GLY A 43 22.78 25.88 -3.69
CA GLY A 43 23.09 26.44 -5.00
C GLY A 43 22.58 25.59 -6.16
N TRP A 44 21.49 24.84 -5.97
CA TRP A 44 20.81 24.06 -6.99
C TRP A 44 19.43 24.62 -7.29
N GLU A 45 19.01 24.53 -8.54
CA GLU A 45 17.68 24.88 -9.00
C GLU A 45 16.81 23.63 -9.09
N VAL A 46 15.56 23.73 -8.67
CA VAL A 46 14.56 22.69 -8.85
C VAL A 46 13.69 23.02 -10.05
N LYS A 47 13.63 22.08 -10.98
CA LYS A 47 12.71 22.16 -12.13
C LYS A 47 11.66 21.06 -11.99
N ARG A 48 10.43 21.46 -11.73
CA ARG A 48 9.30 20.55 -11.75
C ARG A 48 9.07 20.04 -13.18
N ALA A 49 9.09 18.72 -13.37
CA ALA A 49 9.03 18.10 -14.69
C ALA A 49 7.61 18.12 -15.32
N HIS A 50 6.60 18.39 -14.52
CA HIS A 50 5.21 18.51 -14.97
C HIS A 50 4.50 19.70 -14.30
N ALA A 51 3.63 20.34 -15.04
CA ALA A 51 2.93 21.54 -14.58
C ALA A 51 1.80 21.24 -13.60
N LEU A 52 1.35 22.28 -12.90
CA LEU A 52 0.07 22.29 -12.22
C LEU A 52 -1.05 22.21 -13.26
N ASP A 53 -1.94 21.23 -13.12
CA ASP A 53 -3.18 21.19 -13.89
C ASP A 53 -4.24 22.05 -13.19
N THR A 54 -4.47 23.23 -13.73
CA THR A 54 -5.43 24.20 -13.17
C THR A 54 -6.87 23.72 -13.24
N SER A 55 -7.20 22.87 -14.22
CA SER A 55 -8.54 22.29 -14.37
C SER A 55 -8.80 21.24 -13.30
N LYS A 56 -7.80 20.43 -12.97
CA LYS A 56 -7.84 19.42 -11.91
C LYS A 56 -7.50 19.99 -10.53
N LYS A 57 -6.96 21.22 -10.45
CA LYS A 57 -6.52 21.88 -9.20
C LYS A 57 -5.47 21.10 -8.40
N HIS A 58 -4.59 20.40 -9.07
CA HIS A 58 -3.43 19.75 -8.49
C HIS A 58 -2.30 19.56 -9.50
N GLY A 59 -1.10 19.30 -9.02
CA GLY A 59 0.06 19.06 -9.86
C GLY A 59 0.63 17.65 -9.77
N PHE A 60 -0.14 16.67 -9.35
CA PHE A 60 0.32 15.28 -9.31
C PHE A 60 0.29 14.61 -10.69
N ILE A 61 1.20 13.68 -10.89
CA ILE A 61 1.07 12.64 -11.93
C ILE A 61 0.00 11.65 -11.42
N ASP A 62 -1.18 11.67 -12.04
CA ASP A 62 -2.37 10.95 -11.58
C ASP A 62 -2.71 9.71 -12.41
N SER A 63 -1.83 9.33 -13.33
CA SER A 63 -1.98 8.13 -14.14
C SER A 63 -0.64 7.64 -14.70
N GLN A 64 -0.55 6.35 -15.02
CA GLN A 64 0.63 5.80 -15.71
C GLN A 64 0.88 6.46 -17.06
N ARG A 65 -0.20 6.79 -17.80
CA ARG A 65 -0.08 7.46 -19.10
C ARG A 65 0.62 8.80 -18.97
N LEU A 66 0.16 9.64 -18.03
CA LEU A 66 0.78 10.94 -17.76
C LEU A 66 2.23 10.76 -17.28
N GLY A 67 2.49 9.79 -16.41
CA GLY A 67 3.85 9.47 -15.98
C GLY A 67 4.79 9.16 -17.15
N ILE A 68 4.38 8.28 -18.06
CA ILE A 68 5.16 7.96 -19.26
C ILE A 68 5.41 9.22 -20.12
N GLU A 69 4.41 10.07 -20.29
CA GLU A 69 4.53 11.31 -21.06
C GLU A 69 5.50 12.32 -20.40
N VAL A 70 5.40 12.50 -19.09
CA VAL A 70 6.32 13.36 -18.32
C VAL A 70 7.76 12.88 -18.45
N PHE A 71 8.01 11.59 -18.29
CA PHE A 71 9.37 11.03 -18.35
C PHE A 71 9.99 11.08 -19.75
N ARG A 72 9.22 11.18 -20.83
CA ARG A 72 9.73 11.43 -22.17
C ARG A 72 10.38 12.83 -22.30
N GLY A 73 9.97 13.78 -21.46
CA GLY A 73 10.52 15.15 -21.41
C GLY A 73 11.65 15.34 -20.42
N ILE A 74 12.00 14.33 -19.61
CA ILE A 74 13.09 14.38 -18.63
C ILE A 74 14.37 13.85 -19.28
N ASP A 75 15.48 14.58 -19.12
CA ASP A 75 16.80 14.03 -19.44
C ASP A 75 17.07 12.79 -18.57
N PRO A 76 17.25 11.62 -19.16
CA PRO A 76 17.41 10.36 -18.41
C PRO A 76 18.68 10.31 -17.54
N GLU A 77 19.62 11.22 -17.74
CA GLU A 77 20.86 11.33 -16.93
C GLU A 77 20.77 12.43 -15.85
N ALA A 78 19.72 13.25 -15.85
CA ALA A 78 19.58 14.32 -14.89
C ALA A 78 19.37 13.79 -13.45
N PRO A 79 19.85 14.50 -12.42
CA PRO A 79 19.45 14.20 -11.05
C PRO A 79 17.92 14.38 -10.91
N LEU A 80 17.26 13.39 -10.33
CA LEU A 80 15.79 13.33 -10.21
C LEU A 80 15.37 13.14 -8.76
N ILE A 81 14.44 13.95 -8.29
CA ILE A 81 13.79 13.80 -7.00
C ILE A 81 12.32 13.37 -7.22
N VAL A 82 11.90 12.34 -6.50
CA VAL A 82 10.48 12.04 -6.31
C VAL A 82 10.08 12.55 -4.94
N ALA A 83 9.23 13.59 -4.93
CA ALA A 83 8.82 14.30 -3.71
C ALA A 83 7.45 13.81 -3.23
N GLU A 84 7.35 13.40 -1.97
CA GLU A 84 6.16 12.77 -1.43
C GLU A 84 5.74 13.39 -0.09
N ALA A 85 4.57 14.03 -0.09
CA ALA A 85 3.91 14.57 1.09
C ALA A 85 2.65 13.80 1.48
N VAL A 86 2.26 12.78 0.71
CA VAL A 86 1.01 12.03 0.89
C VAL A 86 1.17 10.62 0.37
N TRP A 87 0.16 9.78 0.57
CA TRP A 87 0.07 8.48 -0.08
C TRP A 87 0.04 8.62 -1.60
N GLN A 88 0.83 7.81 -2.30
CA GLN A 88 0.99 7.89 -3.75
C GLN A 88 0.95 6.51 -4.42
N TYR A 89 0.50 6.50 -5.66
CA TYR A 89 0.54 5.31 -6.52
C TYR A 89 1.91 5.20 -7.20
N SER A 90 2.77 4.31 -6.76
CA SER A 90 4.09 4.09 -7.36
C SER A 90 4.01 3.73 -8.86
N HIS A 91 2.93 3.09 -9.30
CA HIS A 91 2.68 2.74 -10.70
C HIS A 91 2.71 3.95 -11.65
N HIS A 92 2.32 5.13 -11.19
CA HIS A 92 2.27 6.31 -12.06
C HIS A 92 3.65 6.75 -12.55
N VAL A 93 4.68 6.55 -11.77
CA VAL A 93 6.05 7.00 -12.06
C VAL A 93 7.02 5.84 -12.30
N LEU A 94 6.66 4.62 -11.93
CA LEU A 94 7.56 3.47 -11.97
C LEU A 94 8.12 3.20 -13.36
N ALA A 95 7.28 3.26 -14.41
CA ALA A 95 7.71 3.01 -15.78
C ALA A 95 8.84 3.95 -16.22
N GLY A 96 8.77 5.24 -15.84
CA GLY A 96 9.83 6.20 -16.10
C GLY A 96 11.06 5.98 -15.25
N LEU A 97 10.88 5.67 -13.96
CA LEU A 97 11.99 5.44 -13.03
C LEU A 97 12.81 4.19 -13.39
N THR A 98 12.19 3.15 -13.96
CA THR A 98 12.91 1.94 -14.40
C THR A 98 13.86 2.19 -15.57
N THR A 99 13.67 3.25 -16.33
CA THR A 99 14.51 3.62 -17.50
C THR A 99 15.39 4.84 -17.23
N HIS A 100 15.24 5.50 -16.08
CA HIS A 100 16.07 6.61 -15.67
C HIS A 100 17.45 6.13 -15.25
N ARG A 101 18.52 6.80 -15.69
CA ARG A 101 19.91 6.42 -15.44
C ARG A 101 20.65 7.37 -14.51
N GLY A 102 20.14 8.59 -14.37
CA GLY A 102 20.67 9.58 -13.44
C GLY A 102 20.40 9.22 -11.97
N PRO A 103 20.99 9.95 -11.03
CA PRO A 103 20.75 9.74 -9.60
C PRO A 103 19.27 9.98 -9.25
N ILE A 104 18.65 9.02 -8.56
CA ILE A 104 17.28 9.13 -8.04
C ILE A 104 17.34 9.34 -6.53
N LEU A 105 16.58 10.32 -6.03
CA LEU A 105 16.34 10.56 -4.61
C LEU A 105 14.84 10.54 -4.32
N THR A 106 14.39 9.66 -3.46
CA THR A 106 13.04 9.74 -2.89
C THR A 106 13.06 10.58 -1.63
N VAL A 107 12.17 11.56 -1.52
CA VAL A 107 12.12 12.49 -0.39
C VAL A 107 10.71 12.59 0.16
N ALA A 108 10.57 12.55 1.48
CA ALA A 108 9.28 12.72 2.14
C ALA A 108 9.39 13.58 3.40
N ASN A 109 8.29 14.27 3.72
CA ASN A 109 8.06 14.71 5.10
C ASN A 109 7.55 13.52 5.93
N TRP A 110 7.97 13.43 7.21
CA TRP A 110 7.58 12.31 8.08
C TRP A 110 6.50 12.69 9.09
N SER A 111 6.13 13.95 9.19
CA SER A 111 5.15 14.47 10.16
C SER A 111 4.09 15.35 9.47
N GLY A 112 3.16 15.86 10.27
CA GLY A 112 2.06 16.70 9.82
C GLY A 112 0.78 15.91 9.55
N GLN A 113 -0.24 16.60 9.06
CA GLN A 113 -1.54 15.99 8.74
C GLN A 113 -1.46 14.96 7.60
N TRP A 114 -0.55 15.19 6.67
CA TRP A 114 -0.33 14.33 5.51
C TRP A 114 1.15 13.93 5.42
N PRO A 115 1.60 12.96 6.25
CA PRO A 115 3.00 12.53 6.20
C PRO A 115 3.26 11.69 4.94
N GLY A 116 4.27 12.10 4.17
CA GLY A 116 4.66 11.43 2.93
C GLY A 116 5.46 10.14 3.12
N LEU A 117 5.86 9.84 4.35
CA LEU A 117 6.72 8.70 4.66
C LEU A 117 6.15 7.36 4.15
N VAL A 118 4.84 7.15 4.28
CA VAL A 118 4.18 5.90 3.84
C VAL A 118 4.24 5.79 2.31
N GLY A 119 3.97 6.87 1.58
CA GLY A 119 4.09 6.92 0.12
C GLY A 119 5.51 6.65 -0.34
N MET A 120 6.50 7.27 0.30
CA MET A 120 7.92 7.06 0.01
C MET A 120 8.35 5.60 0.26
N LEU A 121 7.92 4.99 1.37
CA LEU A 121 8.24 3.59 1.67
C LEU A 121 7.60 2.64 0.63
N ASN A 122 6.38 2.92 0.20
CA ASN A 122 5.74 2.21 -0.91
C ASN A 122 6.56 2.33 -2.20
N LEU A 123 6.96 3.55 -2.59
CA LEU A 123 7.79 3.76 -3.77
C LEU A 123 9.14 3.06 -3.64
N ASN A 124 9.82 3.19 -2.50
CA ASN A 124 11.11 2.54 -2.23
C ASN A 124 11.01 1.02 -2.37
N GLY A 125 9.97 0.41 -1.82
CA GLY A 125 9.69 -1.02 -2.00
C GLY A 125 9.48 -1.40 -3.47
N SER A 126 8.74 -0.57 -4.22
CA SER A 126 8.50 -0.77 -5.65
C SER A 126 9.78 -0.64 -6.48
N LEU A 127 10.64 0.35 -6.20
CA LEU A 127 11.94 0.53 -6.85
C LEU A 127 12.88 -0.63 -6.56
N THR A 128 12.96 -1.06 -5.29
CA THR A 128 13.76 -2.21 -4.88
C THR A 128 13.32 -3.47 -5.63
N LYS A 129 12.03 -3.74 -5.69
CA LYS A 129 11.47 -4.89 -6.41
C LYS A 129 11.74 -4.82 -7.92
N ALA A 130 11.74 -3.62 -8.50
CA ALA A 130 12.05 -3.38 -9.90
C ALA A 130 13.56 -3.37 -10.21
N GLY A 131 14.43 -3.51 -9.21
CA GLY A 131 15.89 -3.48 -9.38
C GLY A 131 16.46 -2.09 -9.68
N VAL A 132 15.71 -1.02 -9.41
CA VAL A 132 16.13 0.37 -9.61
C VAL A 132 16.99 0.83 -8.45
N LYS A 133 18.13 1.46 -8.75
CA LYS A 133 19.00 2.08 -7.72
C LYS A 133 18.46 3.47 -7.36
N TYR A 134 18.37 3.74 -6.08
CA TYR A 134 17.91 5.04 -5.57
C TYR A 134 18.57 5.34 -4.23
N SER A 135 18.46 6.60 -3.81
CA SER A 135 18.72 7.06 -2.44
C SER A 135 17.41 7.52 -1.82
N THR A 136 17.33 7.53 -0.51
CA THR A 136 16.14 7.98 0.22
C THR A 136 16.51 8.96 1.32
N LEU A 137 15.65 9.95 1.56
CA LEU A 137 15.86 10.97 2.56
C LEU A 137 14.52 11.48 3.08
N TRP A 138 14.46 11.85 4.35
CA TRP A 138 13.26 12.33 5.00
C TRP A 138 13.58 13.43 6.01
N SER A 139 12.61 14.27 6.28
CA SER A 139 12.69 15.35 7.26
C SER A 139 11.30 15.72 7.71
N GLU A 140 11.17 16.50 8.75
CA GLU A 140 9.91 17.13 9.10
C GLU A 140 9.63 18.33 8.18
N ASP A 141 10.62 19.21 8.02
CA ASP A 141 10.50 20.49 7.31
C ASP A 141 11.73 20.84 6.43
N PHE A 142 12.66 19.90 6.25
CA PHE A 142 13.89 20.03 5.46
C PHE A 142 14.93 21.01 6.01
N THR A 143 14.78 21.44 7.28
CA THR A 143 15.69 22.39 7.92
C THR A 143 16.70 21.75 8.86
N ASP A 144 16.51 20.52 9.25
CA ASP A 144 17.35 19.79 10.19
C ASP A 144 18.75 19.46 9.62
N THR A 145 19.70 19.24 10.53
CA THR A 145 21.11 18.98 10.18
C THR A 145 21.29 17.65 9.46
N PHE A 146 20.51 16.61 9.83
CA PHE A 146 20.56 15.30 9.18
C PHE A 146 20.21 15.44 7.70
N PHE A 147 19.07 16.06 7.41
CA PHE A 147 18.60 16.28 6.06
C PHE A 147 19.61 17.08 5.23
N LYS A 148 20.04 18.24 5.72
CA LYS A 148 21.00 19.11 5.02
C LYS A 148 22.32 18.41 4.71
N THR A 149 22.86 17.66 5.67
CA THR A 149 24.12 16.93 5.50
C THR A 149 23.99 15.85 4.43
N LYS A 150 22.91 15.08 4.46
CA LYS A 150 22.66 13.98 3.50
C LYS A 150 22.28 14.50 2.12
N LEU A 151 21.54 15.60 2.03
CA LEU A 151 21.25 16.28 0.76
C LEU A 151 22.54 16.72 0.07
N LYS A 152 23.48 17.37 0.80
CA LYS A 152 24.81 17.72 0.29
C LYS A 152 25.57 16.52 -0.24
N GLN A 153 25.52 15.40 0.50
CA GLN A 153 26.17 14.16 0.07
C GLN A 153 25.57 13.69 -1.28
N TRP A 154 24.25 13.65 -1.39
CA TRP A 154 23.59 13.23 -2.64
C TRP A 154 23.92 14.16 -3.82
N LEU A 155 23.83 15.47 -3.63
CA LEU A 155 24.14 16.47 -4.65
C LEU A 155 25.57 16.38 -5.16
N LYS A 156 26.50 15.91 -4.31
CA LYS A 156 27.92 15.75 -4.66
C LYS A 156 28.20 14.42 -5.35
N SER A 157 27.61 13.31 -4.88
CA SER A 157 27.98 11.95 -5.28
C SER A 157 26.88 11.15 -5.99
N GLY A 158 25.65 11.67 -6.04
CA GLY A 158 24.48 10.96 -6.56
C GLY A 158 23.95 9.86 -5.65
N SER A 159 24.51 9.70 -4.44
CA SER A 159 24.11 8.62 -3.52
C SER A 159 24.21 9.04 -2.05
N ILE A 160 23.44 8.37 -1.20
CA ILE A 160 23.46 8.55 0.26
C ILE A 160 23.80 7.22 0.91
N SER A 161 24.66 7.26 1.93
CA SER A 161 24.87 6.14 2.86
C SER A 161 24.27 6.49 4.22
N HIS A 162 23.39 5.61 4.71
CA HIS A 162 22.83 5.70 6.06
C HIS A 162 23.66 4.87 7.05
N ASP A 163 23.69 5.29 8.31
CA ASP A 163 24.24 4.49 9.38
C ASP A 163 23.32 3.31 9.69
N LEU A 164 23.81 2.10 9.50
CA LEU A 164 23.13 0.85 9.78
C LEU A 164 23.74 0.11 10.98
N SER A 165 24.53 0.78 11.83
CA SER A 165 25.22 0.16 12.97
C SER A 165 24.23 -0.48 13.98
N HIS A 166 23.00 0.02 14.04
CA HIS A 166 21.92 -0.53 14.86
C HIS A 166 21.31 -1.82 14.28
N VAL A 167 21.59 -2.16 13.02
CA VAL A 167 21.07 -3.37 12.37
C VAL A 167 21.96 -4.56 12.70
N GLN A 168 21.38 -5.59 13.29
CA GLN A 168 22.09 -6.81 13.62
C GLN A 168 21.93 -7.84 12.49
N LYS A 169 23.01 -8.56 12.18
CA LYS A 169 22.93 -9.72 11.31
C LYS A 169 22.12 -10.83 11.99
N LEU A 170 21.23 -11.48 11.24
CA LEU A 170 20.34 -12.53 11.77
C LEU A 170 21.09 -13.63 12.53
N GLU A 171 22.27 -14.01 12.05
CA GLU A 171 23.14 -15.04 12.67
C GLU A 171 23.60 -14.65 14.09
N LYS A 172 23.60 -13.35 14.42
CA LYS A 172 23.97 -12.82 15.74
C LYS A 172 22.80 -12.66 16.69
N VAL A 173 21.57 -12.81 16.19
CA VAL A 173 20.36 -12.68 17.01
C VAL A 173 20.13 -13.99 17.78
N LYS A 174 20.14 -13.89 19.11
CA LYS A 174 19.80 -15.02 19.97
C LYS A 174 18.28 -15.17 20.03
N VAL A 175 17.75 -16.13 19.27
CA VAL A 175 16.33 -16.49 19.35
C VAL A 175 16.12 -17.41 20.54
N PRO A 176 15.17 -17.16 21.47
CA PRO A 176 14.88 -18.09 22.56
C PRO A 176 14.49 -19.47 22.03
N ALA A 177 14.89 -20.53 22.75
CA ALA A 177 14.77 -21.91 22.24
C ALA A 177 13.32 -22.34 21.92
N LYS A 178 12.35 -21.94 22.76
CA LYS A 178 10.93 -22.31 22.57
C LYS A 178 10.31 -21.68 21.31
N PRO A 179 10.42 -20.33 21.06
CA PRO A 179 9.99 -19.76 19.79
C PRO A 179 10.73 -20.32 18.57
N ALA A 180 12.04 -20.59 18.69
CA ALA A 180 12.81 -21.17 17.60
C ALA A 180 12.34 -22.59 17.23
N ALA A 181 12.03 -23.43 18.21
CA ALA A 181 11.48 -24.77 17.98
C ALA A 181 10.10 -24.71 17.32
N LEU A 182 9.19 -23.87 17.85
CA LEU A 182 7.86 -23.65 17.27
C LEU A 182 7.94 -23.14 15.82
N GLY A 183 8.80 -22.16 15.55
CA GLY A 183 8.98 -21.62 14.19
C GLY A 183 9.47 -22.67 13.20
N LYS A 184 10.37 -23.58 13.62
CA LYS A 184 10.82 -24.70 12.78
C LYS A 184 9.72 -25.72 12.51
N GLU A 185 8.92 -26.05 13.53
CA GLU A 185 7.79 -26.95 13.41
C GLU A 185 6.74 -26.41 12.44
N LEU A 186 6.31 -25.14 12.63
CA LEU A 186 5.35 -24.49 11.74
C LEU A 186 5.84 -24.40 10.30
N ALA A 187 7.11 -24.04 10.09
CA ALA A 187 7.70 -24.00 8.75
C ALA A 187 7.74 -25.38 8.09
N ALA A 188 8.08 -26.43 8.85
CA ALA A 188 8.07 -27.82 8.35
C ALA A 188 6.66 -28.28 7.99
N THR A 189 5.68 -27.99 8.83
CA THR A 189 4.26 -28.28 8.58
C THR A 189 3.77 -27.58 7.32
N LEU A 190 4.01 -26.27 7.21
CA LEU A 190 3.59 -25.49 6.04
C LEU A 190 4.23 -25.99 4.73
N LEU A 191 5.50 -26.41 4.78
CA LEU A 191 6.18 -26.99 3.62
C LEU A 191 5.68 -28.40 3.28
N ALA A 192 5.24 -29.20 4.25
CA ALA A 192 4.71 -30.55 4.02
C ALA A 192 3.25 -30.50 3.51
N ASP A 193 2.39 -29.81 4.22
CA ASP A 193 0.94 -29.84 4.01
C ASP A 193 0.49 -28.86 2.92
N LYS A 194 1.26 -27.78 2.71
CA LYS A 194 0.93 -26.64 1.86
C LYS A 194 -0.26 -25.82 2.40
N ALA A 195 -0.38 -24.60 1.92
CA ALA A 195 -1.55 -23.76 2.22
C ALA A 195 -2.03 -23.06 0.96
N ILE A 196 -3.33 -22.93 0.81
CA ILE A 196 -3.99 -22.18 -0.27
C ILE A 196 -4.43 -20.84 0.28
N MET A 197 -3.91 -19.77 -0.30
CA MET A 197 -4.29 -18.40 0.01
C MET A 197 -5.20 -17.86 -1.09
N GLY A 198 -6.50 -17.79 -0.83
CA GLY A 198 -7.47 -17.19 -1.74
C GLY A 198 -7.35 -15.66 -1.75
N ILE A 199 -7.23 -15.05 -2.93
CA ILE A 199 -7.10 -13.61 -3.07
C ILE A 199 -8.21 -13.11 -3.99
N PHE A 200 -9.13 -12.31 -3.41
CA PHE A 200 -10.17 -11.65 -4.20
C PHE A 200 -9.59 -10.43 -4.92
N ASP A 201 -9.13 -10.65 -6.13
CA ASP A 201 -8.31 -9.84 -7.00
C ASP A 201 -6.94 -9.47 -6.39
N GLU A 202 -5.88 -9.71 -7.15
CA GLU A 202 -4.52 -9.36 -6.77
C GLU A 202 -4.20 -7.91 -7.18
N GLY A 203 -5.06 -6.98 -6.76
CA GLY A 203 -4.81 -5.56 -6.90
C GLY A 203 -3.92 -5.04 -5.77
N CYS A 204 -3.30 -3.90 -5.96
CA CYS A 204 -2.36 -3.38 -4.99
C CYS A 204 -2.47 -1.86 -4.79
N MET A 205 -3.56 -1.23 -5.18
CA MET A 205 -3.72 0.22 -5.07
C MET A 205 -2.51 1.02 -5.59
N GLY A 206 -1.94 0.60 -6.73
CA GLY A 206 -0.74 1.23 -7.26
C GLY A 206 0.56 0.89 -6.53
N MET A 207 0.55 -0.04 -5.57
CA MET A 207 1.74 -0.52 -4.86
C MET A 207 2.32 -1.75 -5.54
N PHE A 208 3.22 -1.56 -6.49
CA PHE A 208 3.88 -2.68 -7.17
C PHE A 208 4.61 -3.62 -6.19
N ASN A 209 5.15 -3.09 -5.10
CA ASN A 209 5.82 -3.85 -4.04
C ASN A 209 4.87 -4.82 -3.31
N ALA A 210 3.57 -4.53 -3.23
CA ALA A 210 2.61 -5.36 -2.51
C ALA A 210 2.22 -6.64 -3.29
N ILE A 211 2.49 -6.71 -4.59
CA ILE A 211 2.29 -7.93 -5.37
C ILE A 211 3.47 -8.87 -5.12
N ILE A 212 3.25 -9.91 -4.32
CA ILE A 212 4.28 -10.92 -4.03
C ILE A 212 4.30 -11.94 -5.16
N PRO A 213 5.43 -12.18 -5.85
CA PRO A 213 5.49 -13.17 -6.91
C PRO A 213 5.30 -14.59 -6.36
N ASP A 214 4.58 -15.43 -7.10
CA ASP A 214 4.18 -16.76 -6.69
C ASP A 214 5.36 -17.63 -6.26
N HIS A 215 6.48 -17.59 -6.99
CA HIS A 215 7.66 -18.38 -6.66
C HIS A 215 8.23 -18.07 -5.25
N ALA A 216 8.06 -16.84 -4.75
CA ALA A 216 8.49 -16.48 -3.39
C ALA A 216 7.59 -17.12 -2.32
N LEU A 217 6.28 -17.25 -2.60
CA LEU A 217 5.33 -17.94 -1.72
C LEU A 217 5.48 -19.45 -1.81
N HIS A 218 5.69 -20.00 -3.01
CA HIS A 218 5.91 -21.44 -3.19
C HIS A 218 7.08 -21.97 -2.37
N ALA A 219 8.15 -21.17 -2.24
CA ALA A 219 9.29 -21.50 -1.39
C ALA A 219 8.93 -21.63 0.09
N CYS A 220 7.83 -21.03 0.54
CA CYS A 220 7.29 -21.12 1.90
C CYS A 220 6.15 -22.13 2.02
N GLY A 221 5.78 -22.84 0.96
CA GLY A 221 4.65 -23.78 0.96
C GLY A 221 3.28 -23.15 0.79
N VAL A 222 3.20 -21.89 0.36
CA VAL A 222 1.93 -21.16 0.16
C VAL A 222 1.64 -21.02 -1.34
N PHE A 223 0.42 -21.31 -1.74
CA PHE A 223 -0.07 -21.22 -3.11
C PHE A 223 -1.27 -20.29 -3.20
N LYS A 224 -1.31 -19.43 -4.21
CA LYS A 224 -2.42 -18.52 -4.41
C LYS A 224 -3.55 -19.17 -5.20
N GLU A 225 -4.77 -19.03 -4.71
CA GLU A 225 -5.99 -19.18 -5.50
C GLU A 225 -6.53 -17.78 -5.84
N ARG A 226 -6.62 -17.47 -7.14
CA ARG A 226 -7.06 -16.15 -7.61
C ARG A 226 -8.57 -16.14 -7.76
N LEU A 227 -9.22 -15.53 -6.80
CA LEU A 227 -10.67 -15.40 -6.70
C LEU A 227 -11.11 -14.05 -7.30
N SER A 228 -12.35 -13.97 -7.76
CA SER A 228 -12.89 -12.76 -8.37
C SER A 228 -13.69 -11.91 -7.38
N GLN A 229 -13.47 -10.61 -7.34
CA GLN A 229 -14.34 -9.65 -6.65
C GLN A 229 -15.77 -9.67 -7.20
N ALA A 230 -15.97 -9.93 -8.50
CA ALA A 230 -17.29 -10.07 -9.07
C ALA A 230 -18.04 -11.27 -8.50
N ALA A 231 -17.35 -12.39 -8.28
CA ALA A 231 -17.94 -13.56 -7.61
C ALA A 231 -18.29 -13.26 -6.15
N LEU A 232 -17.39 -12.56 -5.43
CA LEU A 232 -17.67 -12.12 -4.06
C LEU A 232 -18.88 -11.18 -3.99
N TYR A 233 -18.97 -10.21 -4.89
CA TYR A 233 -20.12 -9.31 -5.00
C TYR A 233 -21.41 -10.07 -5.25
N HIS A 234 -21.43 -10.92 -6.28
CA HIS A 234 -22.59 -11.73 -6.62
C HIS A 234 -23.04 -12.58 -5.43
N GLU A 235 -22.12 -13.31 -4.81
CA GLU A 235 -22.40 -14.16 -3.66
C GLU A 235 -22.90 -13.35 -2.45
N THR A 236 -22.34 -12.17 -2.20
CA THR A 236 -22.80 -11.26 -1.14
C THR A 236 -24.30 -10.93 -1.29
N LEU A 237 -24.75 -10.68 -2.53
CA LEU A 237 -26.16 -10.39 -2.80
C LEU A 237 -27.09 -11.60 -2.59
N GLN A 238 -26.55 -12.83 -2.69
CA GLN A 238 -27.30 -14.06 -2.48
C GLN A 238 -27.41 -14.48 -1.01
N VAL A 239 -26.58 -13.92 -0.11
CA VAL A 239 -26.68 -14.19 1.32
C VAL A 239 -27.97 -13.65 1.87
N SER A 240 -28.72 -14.49 2.61
CA SER A 240 -30.01 -14.11 3.20
C SER A 240 -29.87 -13.04 4.28
N ASP A 241 -30.90 -12.23 4.47
CA ASP A 241 -30.92 -11.25 5.57
C ASP A 241 -30.94 -11.95 6.94
N SER A 242 -31.47 -13.16 7.04
CA SER A 242 -31.43 -13.95 8.27
C SER A 242 -30.01 -14.38 8.63
N ASP A 243 -29.18 -14.79 7.66
CA ASP A 243 -27.79 -15.12 7.90
C ASP A 243 -27.00 -13.87 8.36
N ALA A 244 -27.22 -12.75 7.68
CA ALA A 244 -26.59 -11.48 8.05
C ALA A 244 -26.99 -11.02 9.47
N LEU A 245 -28.27 -11.16 9.82
CA LEU A 245 -28.76 -10.85 11.15
C LEU A 245 -28.16 -11.76 12.22
N ALA A 246 -27.98 -13.04 11.93
CA ALA A 246 -27.36 -13.98 12.85
C ALA A 246 -25.89 -13.59 13.15
N ILE A 247 -25.13 -13.18 12.10
CA ILE A 247 -23.76 -12.68 12.23
C ILE A 247 -23.72 -11.40 13.07
N HIS A 248 -24.56 -10.43 12.75
CA HIS A 248 -24.68 -9.18 13.52
C HIS A 248 -25.02 -9.43 14.99
N THR A 249 -26.03 -10.30 15.24
CA THR A 249 -26.46 -10.65 16.60
C THR A 249 -25.33 -11.32 17.39
N TRP A 250 -24.54 -12.18 16.74
CA TRP A 250 -23.37 -12.81 17.34
C TRP A 250 -22.34 -11.75 17.78
N MET A 251 -22.00 -10.78 16.90
CA MET A 251 -21.06 -9.71 17.22
C MET A 251 -21.51 -8.88 18.43
N VAL A 252 -22.79 -8.48 18.44
CA VAL A 252 -23.35 -7.69 19.55
C VAL A 252 -23.33 -8.49 20.86
N LYS A 253 -23.65 -9.79 20.80
CA LYS A 253 -23.58 -10.69 21.96
C LYS A 253 -22.16 -10.82 22.52
N HIS A 254 -21.14 -10.71 21.66
CA HIS A 254 -19.74 -10.76 22.05
C HIS A 254 -19.14 -9.37 22.35
N GLY A 255 -19.99 -8.37 22.56
CA GLY A 255 -19.61 -7.05 23.10
C GLY A 255 -19.29 -5.99 22.05
N MET A 256 -19.49 -6.27 20.76
CA MET A 256 -19.29 -5.25 19.72
C MET A 256 -20.43 -4.22 19.76
N THR A 257 -20.08 -2.95 19.69
CA THR A 257 -21.01 -1.83 19.62
C THR A 257 -20.85 -1.06 18.32
N PHE A 258 -21.95 -0.54 17.77
CA PHE A 258 -21.95 0.18 16.51
C PHE A 258 -22.48 1.62 16.74
N GLN A 259 -21.71 2.61 16.38
CA GLN A 259 -22.16 3.99 16.29
C GLN A 259 -22.78 4.20 14.91
N LEU A 260 -24.10 4.15 14.84
CA LEU A 260 -24.83 4.21 13.59
C LEU A 260 -25.38 5.63 13.32
N GLY A 261 -25.45 5.97 12.03
CA GLY A 261 -26.07 7.18 11.52
C GLY A 261 -26.80 6.92 10.20
N ASP A 262 -27.35 7.99 9.62
CA ASP A 262 -28.17 7.89 8.40
C ASP A 262 -27.45 8.38 7.14
N ASN A 263 -26.30 9.02 7.27
CA ASN A 263 -25.51 9.51 6.14
C ASN A 263 -24.45 8.48 5.74
N HIS A 264 -24.70 7.72 4.68
CA HIS A 264 -23.81 6.67 4.19
C HIS A 264 -22.43 7.17 3.70
N VAL A 265 -22.26 8.48 3.48
CA VAL A 265 -20.97 9.04 3.04
C VAL A 265 -20.04 9.33 4.23
N THR A 266 -20.60 9.76 5.36
CA THR A 266 -19.83 10.23 6.52
C THR A 266 -20.06 9.43 7.79
N GLN A 267 -21.02 8.52 7.79
CA GLN A 267 -21.42 7.73 8.96
C GLN A 267 -21.61 6.26 8.56
N LEU A 268 -21.43 5.36 9.53
CA LEU A 268 -21.76 3.95 9.35
C LEU A 268 -23.28 3.76 9.45
N THR A 269 -23.89 3.18 8.42
CA THR A 269 -25.33 2.90 8.40
C THR A 269 -25.63 1.43 8.70
N ARG A 270 -26.88 1.14 9.10
CA ARG A 270 -27.36 -0.24 9.32
C ARG A 270 -27.20 -1.11 8.08
N ASP A 271 -27.47 -0.55 6.90
CA ASP A 271 -27.33 -1.26 5.63
C ASP A 271 -25.88 -1.60 5.31
N GLN A 272 -24.95 -0.70 5.59
CA GLN A 272 -23.53 -0.99 5.42
C GLN A 272 -23.06 -2.13 6.35
N VAL A 273 -23.48 -2.13 7.61
CA VAL A 273 -23.17 -3.25 8.53
C VAL A 273 -23.80 -4.55 8.03
N ARG A 274 -25.06 -4.53 7.59
CA ARG A 274 -25.73 -5.72 7.03
C ARG A 274 -24.99 -6.26 5.81
N LEU A 275 -24.58 -5.40 4.88
CA LEU A 275 -23.83 -5.79 3.69
C LEU A 275 -22.45 -6.37 4.05
N GLN A 276 -21.76 -5.86 5.06
CA GLN A 276 -20.51 -6.44 5.53
C GLN A 276 -20.75 -7.82 6.18
N CYS A 277 -21.80 -8.02 6.93
CA CYS A 277 -22.17 -9.35 7.43
C CYS A 277 -22.45 -10.35 6.28
N LYS A 278 -23.13 -9.90 5.22
CA LYS A 278 -23.31 -10.72 4.01
C LYS A 278 -21.99 -11.03 3.32
N MET A 279 -21.11 -10.04 3.15
CA MET A 279 -19.80 -10.22 2.54
C MET A 279 -18.94 -11.21 3.33
N TYR A 280 -18.97 -11.16 4.66
CA TYR A 280 -18.28 -12.11 5.51
C TYR A 280 -18.75 -13.57 5.25
N ALA A 281 -20.06 -13.80 5.22
CA ALA A 281 -20.58 -15.13 4.89
C ALA A 281 -20.23 -15.57 3.47
N ALA A 282 -20.32 -14.66 2.50
CA ALA A 282 -19.96 -14.92 1.11
C ALA A 282 -18.50 -15.30 0.96
N ALA A 283 -17.60 -14.53 1.55
CA ALA A 283 -16.16 -14.77 1.50
C ALA A 283 -15.78 -16.14 2.08
N LEU A 284 -16.34 -16.51 3.21
CA LEU A 284 -16.13 -17.82 3.82
C LEU A 284 -16.69 -18.98 2.98
N ARG A 285 -17.85 -18.81 2.37
CA ARG A 285 -18.45 -19.83 1.50
C ARG A 285 -17.59 -20.08 0.26
N ILE A 286 -17.13 -19.00 -0.39
CA ILE A 286 -16.23 -19.11 -1.54
C ILE A 286 -14.90 -19.74 -1.10
N ALA A 287 -14.33 -19.31 0.01
CA ALA A 287 -13.09 -19.90 0.53
C ALA A 287 -13.22 -21.41 0.78
N ASP A 288 -14.35 -21.86 1.35
CA ASP A 288 -14.63 -23.27 1.56
C ASP A 288 -14.81 -24.06 0.25
N ASP A 289 -15.49 -23.46 -0.75
CA ASP A 289 -15.69 -24.07 -2.07
C ASP A 289 -14.34 -24.31 -2.78
N PHE A 290 -13.36 -23.43 -2.60
CA PHE A 290 -12.02 -23.53 -3.18
C PHE A 290 -10.99 -24.17 -2.24
N GLY A 291 -11.36 -24.54 -1.02
CA GLY A 291 -10.46 -25.15 -0.06
C GLY A 291 -9.34 -24.23 0.43
N CYS A 292 -9.60 -22.93 0.52
CA CYS A 292 -8.62 -21.96 0.97
C CYS A 292 -8.41 -22.04 2.49
N ASP A 293 -7.14 -21.96 2.92
CA ASP A 293 -6.73 -21.89 4.32
C ASP A 293 -6.70 -20.46 4.85
N ALA A 294 -6.48 -19.51 3.96
CA ALA A 294 -6.51 -18.07 4.24
C ALA A 294 -7.12 -17.31 3.06
N ILE A 295 -7.67 -16.12 3.31
CA ILE A 295 -8.18 -15.24 2.25
C ILE A 295 -7.79 -13.79 2.49
N GLY A 296 -7.66 -13.03 1.40
CA GLY A 296 -7.49 -11.59 1.40
C GLY A 296 -8.45 -10.93 0.42
N ILE A 297 -8.97 -9.76 0.78
CA ILE A 297 -9.94 -9.01 -0.03
C ILE A 297 -9.34 -7.68 -0.45
N GLN A 298 -9.10 -7.50 -1.76
CA GLN A 298 -8.72 -6.20 -2.31
C GLN A 298 -9.99 -5.43 -2.70
N TYR A 299 -10.56 -4.63 -1.80
CA TYR A 299 -11.82 -3.93 -2.05
C TYR A 299 -11.66 -2.58 -2.76
N GLN A 300 -10.48 -1.97 -2.70
CA GLN A 300 -10.29 -0.53 -2.97
C GLN A 300 -10.30 -0.14 -4.46
N GLN A 301 -10.24 -1.08 -5.38
CA GLN A 301 -10.20 -0.79 -6.82
C GLN A 301 -11.52 -0.97 -7.59
N GLY A 302 -12.53 -1.54 -7.01
CA GLY A 302 -13.80 -1.74 -7.70
C GLY A 302 -14.93 -2.08 -6.76
N LEU A 303 -14.67 -3.00 -5.85
CA LEU A 303 -15.68 -3.47 -4.90
C LEU A 303 -16.21 -2.34 -4.00
N LYS A 304 -15.37 -1.35 -3.65
CA LYS A 304 -15.74 -0.17 -2.84
C LYS A 304 -16.87 0.69 -3.44
N ASP A 305 -17.07 0.61 -4.75
CA ASP A 305 -18.13 1.36 -5.43
C ASP A 305 -19.47 0.59 -5.45
N LEU A 306 -19.43 -0.68 -5.05
CA LEU A 306 -20.58 -1.62 -5.07
C LEU A 306 -20.98 -2.08 -3.67
N LEU A 307 -20.02 -2.20 -2.75
CA LEU A 307 -20.20 -2.65 -1.37
C LEU A 307 -19.42 -1.75 -0.41
N PRO A 308 -19.76 -1.76 0.89
CA PRO A 308 -18.92 -1.14 1.91
C PRO A 308 -17.51 -1.74 1.93
N ALA A 309 -16.56 -1.00 2.49
CA ALA A 309 -15.21 -1.49 2.72
C ALA A 309 -15.19 -2.82 3.50
N SER A 310 -14.20 -3.69 3.23
CA SER A 310 -14.11 -5.03 3.83
C SER A 310 -13.50 -5.07 5.24
N ASP A 311 -13.19 -3.92 5.83
CA ASP A 311 -12.44 -3.85 7.09
C ASP A 311 -13.08 -4.63 8.24
N LEU A 312 -14.41 -4.57 8.40
CA LEU A 312 -15.11 -5.38 9.41
C LEU A 312 -15.05 -6.88 9.07
N VAL A 313 -15.14 -7.22 7.78
CA VAL A 313 -15.04 -8.61 7.31
C VAL A 313 -13.66 -9.18 7.64
N GLU A 314 -12.61 -8.46 7.27
CA GLU A 314 -11.23 -8.87 7.52
C GLU A 314 -10.92 -8.90 9.02
N GLY A 315 -11.45 -7.93 9.78
CA GLY A 315 -11.36 -7.92 11.23
C GLY A 315 -11.97 -9.18 11.86
N MET A 316 -13.15 -9.62 11.42
CA MET A 316 -13.75 -10.87 11.87
C MET A 316 -12.93 -12.09 11.46
N LEU A 317 -12.43 -12.14 10.23
CA LEU A 317 -11.64 -13.26 9.72
C LEU A 317 -10.29 -13.44 10.46
N ASN A 318 -9.73 -12.35 10.98
CA ASN A 318 -8.48 -12.36 11.74
C ASN A 318 -8.67 -12.66 13.24
N ASN A 319 -9.89 -12.89 13.70
CA ASN A 319 -10.15 -13.24 15.08
C ASN A 319 -10.29 -14.73 15.27
N SER A 320 -9.75 -15.23 16.39
CA SER A 320 -9.91 -16.61 16.84
C SER A 320 -11.35 -16.92 17.17
N ASP A 321 -12.09 -16.01 17.74
CA ASP A 321 -13.51 -16.13 18.02
C ASP A 321 -14.30 -15.28 17.03
N ARG A 322 -15.11 -15.92 16.16
CA ARG A 322 -15.80 -15.26 15.07
C ARG A 322 -17.17 -15.88 14.78
N PRO A 323 -18.08 -15.12 14.12
CA PRO A 323 -19.42 -15.61 13.82
C PRO A 323 -19.40 -16.90 12.99
N PRO A 324 -20.12 -17.95 13.41
CA PRO A 324 -20.19 -19.20 12.65
C PRO A 324 -20.97 -19.04 11.34
N VAL A 325 -20.47 -19.65 10.27
CA VAL A 325 -21.12 -19.67 8.94
C VAL A 325 -21.31 -21.12 8.50
N LYS A 326 -22.44 -21.44 7.91
CA LYS A 326 -22.72 -22.80 7.38
C LYS A 326 -22.06 -22.96 6.01
N SER A 327 -21.27 -24.03 5.88
CA SER A 327 -20.76 -24.47 4.59
C SER A 327 -21.89 -24.97 3.69
N ARG A 328 -21.77 -24.72 2.39
CA ARG A 328 -22.69 -25.27 1.37
C ARG A 328 -22.24 -26.67 0.91
N VAL A 329 -20.94 -26.90 0.84
CA VAL A 329 -20.35 -28.09 0.25
C VAL A 329 -20.24 -29.25 1.26
N ARG A 330 -19.79 -28.92 2.46
CA ARG A 330 -19.38 -29.93 3.44
C ARG A 330 -20.40 -30.18 4.57
N LYS A 331 -21.57 -29.54 4.53
CA LYS A 331 -22.62 -29.61 5.57
C LYS A 331 -22.10 -29.41 7.01
N ARG A 332 -21.04 -28.58 7.13
CA ARG A 332 -20.40 -28.22 8.40
C ARG A 332 -20.55 -26.73 8.68
N THR A 333 -20.33 -26.35 9.91
CA THR A 333 -20.19 -24.94 10.28
C THR A 333 -18.74 -24.53 10.09
N LEU A 334 -18.51 -23.45 9.34
CA LEU A 334 -17.21 -22.86 9.14
C LEU A 334 -16.86 -22.04 10.38
N LEU A 335 -16.11 -22.62 11.28
CA LEU A 335 -15.56 -22.00 12.47
C LEU A 335 -14.05 -21.88 12.33
N GLU A 336 -13.46 -21.14 13.24
CA GLU A 336 -12.03 -21.07 13.34
C GLU A 336 -11.39 -22.43 13.66
N GLY A 337 -10.17 -22.63 13.14
CA GLY A 337 -9.37 -23.83 13.44
C GLY A 337 -9.87 -25.12 12.78
N GLN A 338 -10.72 -25.02 11.78
CA GLN A 338 -11.18 -26.18 11.01
C GLN A 338 -10.76 -26.09 9.55
#